data_bd4cb2446b29de813d5d2a591de2d7ba
#
_entry.id   bd4cb2446b29de813d5d2a591de2d7ba
#
_cell.length_a   1.000
_cell.length_b   1.000
_cell.length_c   1.000
_cell.angle_alpha   90.00
_cell.angle_beta   90.00
_cell.angle_gamma   90.00
#
_symmetry.space_group_name_H-M   'P 1'
#
loop_
_entity.id
_entity.type
_entity.pdbx_description
1 polymer ?
#
loop_
_entity_poly.entity_id
_entity_poly.type
_entity_poly.pdbx_seq_one_letter_code
_entity_poly.pdbx_strand_id
1 'polypeptide(L)'
;MKDMTQGKPLKLIICFAIPMLIGNIFQQIYNVADTVIVGRFLGESALAGVGSTGTLTYFLLALVSGMCNGAGLVVAQCFGCGNKERLAKTVTALVWVAGVLTCIMSLIGIFGAEFFLRLLSVPENVIGYSAEYLHIIYTFVFGSVIYNGCAAILNSVGDSKTPLRAVIASSVVNIAFDLFFIIVCKMGVAGAAYATILAQCTSAVICFVKVWKVRAEIGLSLMKWKPEAGYIHLVVKTGFPAAFQSCMIALGGMSVQRLVNSFGSSTMAAYVAANRVDSVAIQVIVSIGTALSVFTGQNIAKNQYDRIREALYKTLGVMVGASIFIASMVLIFRVQLMMLFLDANESGEAIGIGCTYLTIIGVAYVIAGVMQSYQNVIRGAGDVNTCMVAGLTELSGRIVFAYLLSGILGVTGIWIATPLSWSCGCIIPVIRYYSGKWKHKRLA
;
A
#
# COMPACT_ATOMS: atom_id res chain seq x y z
N MET A 1 1.07 -22.30 -5.07
CA MET A 1 0.35 -21.54 -6.11
C MET A 1 -1.06 -22.04 -6.19
N LYS A 2 -2.01 -21.19 -6.50
CA LYS A 2 -3.42 -21.56 -6.54
C LYS A 2 -4.04 -21.01 -7.83
N ASP A 3 -4.49 -21.92 -8.70
CA ASP A 3 -5.29 -21.54 -9.86
C ASP A 3 -6.67 -21.05 -9.37
N MET A 4 -6.95 -19.78 -9.56
CA MET A 4 -8.21 -19.16 -9.17
C MET A 4 -9.28 -19.27 -10.25
N THR A 5 -8.98 -19.91 -11.38
CA THR A 5 -9.95 -20.14 -12.45
C THR A 5 -10.88 -21.31 -12.18
N GLN A 6 -10.62 -22.12 -11.12
CA GLN A 6 -11.41 -23.28 -10.72
C GLN A 6 -11.82 -23.21 -9.25
N GLY A 7 -12.97 -23.82 -8.90
CA GLY A 7 -13.48 -23.85 -7.53
C GLY A 7 -14.39 -22.65 -7.18
N LYS A 8 -14.88 -22.58 -5.93
CA LYS A 8 -15.81 -21.56 -5.46
C LYS A 8 -15.13 -20.17 -5.35
N PRO A 9 -15.58 -19.12 -6.07
CA PRO A 9 -14.91 -17.81 -6.13
C PRO A 9 -14.64 -17.20 -4.76
N LEU A 10 -15.66 -17.09 -3.92
CA LEU A 10 -15.53 -16.45 -2.61
C LEU A 10 -14.50 -17.16 -1.70
N LYS A 11 -14.50 -18.50 -1.67
CA LYS A 11 -13.53 -19.28 -0.87
C LYS A 11 -12.10 -19.00 -1.33
N LEU A 12 -11.89 -18.89 -2.63
CA LEU A 12 -10.56 -18.59 -3.21
C LEU A 12 -10.09 -17.21 -2.79
N ILE A 13 -10.95 -16.19 -2.92
CA ILE A 13 -10.66 -14.79 -2.57
C ILE A 13 -10.35 -14.65 -1.08
N ILE A 14 -11.19 -15.20 -0.21
CA ILE A 14 -10.97 -15.09 1.25
C ILE A 14 -9.72 -15.83 1.70
N CYS A 15 -9.50 -17.07 1.22
CA CYS A 15 -8.27 -17.82 1.54
C CYS A 15 -6.99 -17.13 1.06
N PHE A 16 -7.08 -16.27 0.04
CA PHE A 16 -5.96 -15.47 -0.46
C PHE A 16 -5.82 -14.16 0.31
N ALA A 17 -6.93 -13.51 0.65
CA ALA A 17 -6.96 -12.23 1.36
C ALA A 17 -6.45 -12.33 2.80
N ILE A 18 -6.80 -13.41 3.54
CA ILE A 18 -6.40 -13.59 4.94
C ILE A 18 -4.88 -13.51 5.14
N PRO A 19 -4.04 -14.27 4.40
CA PRO A 19 -2.59 -14.12 4.54
C PRO A 19 -2.08 -12.72 4.22
N MET A 20 -2.65 -12.03 3.22
CA MET A 20 -2.27 -10.66 2.91
C MET A 20 -2.61 -9.70 4.05
N LEU A 21 -3.82 -9.83 4.62
CA LEU A 21 -4.25 -9.02 5.76
C LEU A 21 -3.31 -9.21 6.96
N ILE A 22 -3.02 -10.46 7.30
CA ILE A 22 -2.09 -10.78 8.40
C ILE A 22 -0.72 -10.16 8.12
N GLY A 23 -0.20 -10.28 6.89
CA GLY A 23 1.08 -9.68 6.50
C GLY A 23 1.07 -8.15 6.66
N ASN A 24 0.01 -7.48 6.21
CA ASN A 24 -0.12 -6.03 6.35
C ASN A 24 -0.19 -5.59 7.82
N ILE A 25 -0.89 -6.35 8.68
CA ILE A 25 -0.93 -6.08 10.13
C ILE A 25 0.46 -6.25 10.75
N PHE A 26 1.18 -7.33 10.46
CA PHE A 26 2.55 -7.52 10.94
C PHE A 26 3.47 -6.39 10.49
N GLN A 27 3.30 -5.89 9.26
CA GLN A 27 4.05 -4.74 8.76
C GLN A 27 3.76 -3.47 9.56
N GLN A 28 2.52 -3.22 9.97
CA GLN A 28 2.19 -2.09 10.82
C GLN A 28 2.77 -2.23 12.24
N ILE A 29 2.75 -3.45 12.79
CA ILE A 29 3.32 -3.71 14.12
C ILE A 29 4.82 -3.43 14.12
N TYR A 30 5.58 -3.90 13.13
CA TYR A 30 7.00 -3.64 13.10
C TYR A 30 7.32 -2.15 12.90
N ASN A 31 6.56 -1.41 12.09
CA ASN A 31 6.75 0.04 11.92
C ASN A 31 6.55 0.79 13.25
N VAL A 32 5.59 0.34 14.08
CA VAL A 32 5.37 0.90 15.41
C VAL A 32 6.53 0.54 16.34
N ALA A 33 6.98 -0.72 16.32
CA ALA A 33 8.09 -1.19 17.14
C ALA A 33 9.39 -0.42 16.85
N ASP A 34 9.74 -0.27 15.55
CA ASP A 34 10.89 0.53 15.11
C ASP A 34 10.80 1.97 15.63
N THR A 35 9.65 2.63 15.48
CA THR A 35 9.42 3.99 15.97
C THR A 35 9.62 4.09 17.50
N VAL A 36 9.12 3.11 18.26
CA VAL A 36 9.27 3.05 19.73
C VAL A 36 10.73 2.82 20.12
N ILE A 37 11.44 1.93 19.45
CA ILE A 37 12.87 1.65 19.71
C ILE A 37 13.72 2.89 19.44
N VAL A 38 13.56 3.52 18.28
CA VAL A 38 14.27 4.75 17.93
C VAL A 38 13.98 5.86 18.95
N GLY A 39 12.71 6.12 19.27
CA GLY A 39 12.33 7.17 20.21
C GLY A 39 12.85 6.95 21.62
N ARG A 40 12.79 5.70 22.11
CA ARG A 40 13.18 5.37 23.48
C ARG A 40 14.71 5.37 23.70
N PHE A 41 15.48 4.93 22.72
CA PHE A 41 16.92 4.72 22.87
C PHE A 41 17.78 5.80 22.21
N LEU A 42 17.28 6.52 21.20
CA LEU A 42 18.03 7.56 20.50
C LEU A 42 17.51 8.98 20.79
N GLY A 43 16.35 9.10 21.42
CA GLY A 43 15.76 10.38 21.82
C GLY A 43 14.96 11.10 20.73
N GLU A 44 14.42 12.26 21.08
CA GLU A 44 13.43 12.99 20.26
C GLU A 44 13.98 13.47 18.93
N SER A 45 15.21 13.96 18.88
CA SER A 45 15.81 14.48 17.64
C SER A 45 16.04 13.38 16.61
N ALA A 46 16.46 12.18 17.03
CA ALA A 46 16.62 11.03 16.15
C ALA A 46 15.28 10.51 15.67
N LEU A 47 14.27 10.44 16.56
CA LEU A 47 12.89 10.08 16.24
C LEU A 47 12.28 11.04 15.20
N ALA A 48 12.46 12.35 15.40
CA ALA A 48 12.03 13.37 14.46
C ALA A 48 12.76 13.23 13.11
N GLY A 49 14.05 12.88 13.16
CA GLY A 49 14.88 12.61 11.98
C GLY A 49 14.33 11.45 11.15
N VAL A 50 14.19 10.28 11.74
CA VAL A 50 13.64 9.09 11.06
C VAL A 50 12.19 9.35 10.62
N GLY A 51 11.37 9.97 11.46
CA GLY A 51 9.97 10.29 11.16
C GLY A 51 9.80 11.21 9.96
N SER A 52 10.67 12.23 9.82
CA SER A 52 10.62 13.18 8.69
C SER A 52 10.92 12.52 7.34
N THR A 53 11.71 11.42 7.34
CA THR A 53 12.02 10.66 6.12
C THR A 53 10.84 9.83 5.62
N GLY A 54 9.88 9.50 6.52
CA GLY A 54 8.80 8.56 6.24
C GLY A 54 7.97 8.94 5.03
N THR A 55 7.66 10.22 4.87
CA THR A 55 6.88 10.73 3.74
C THR A 55 7.58 10.54 2.40
N LEU A 56 8.86 10.90 2.32
CA LEU A 56 9.66 10.75 1.10
C LEU A 56 9.84 9.28 0.76
N THR A 57 10.17 8.45 1.76
CA THR A 57 10.32 7.01 1.62
C THR A 57 9.02 6.37 1.14
N TYR A 58 7.87 6.74 1.72
CA TYR A 58 6.56 6.24 1.29
C TYR A 58 6.26 6.59 -0.17
N PHE A 59 6.50 7.85 -0.56
CA PHE A 59 6.26 8.30 -1.93
C PHE A 59 7.08 7.52 -2.95
N LEU A 60 8.36 7.33 -2.69
CA LEU A 60 9.27 6.61 -3.59
C LEU A 60 8.98 5.11 -3.63
N LEU A 61 8.66 4.49 -2.50
CA LEU A 61 8.24 3.08 -2.44
C LEU A 61 6.87 2.85 -3.10
N ALA A 62 5.96 3.83 -3.05
CA ALA A 62 4.69 3.77 -3.76
C ALA A 62 4.87 3.66 -5.28
N LEU A 63 5.89 4.34 -5.83
CA LEU A 63 6.29 4.22 -7.24
C LEU A 63 6.69 2.78 -7.59
N VAL A 64 7.60 2.19 -6.82
CA VAL A 64 8.05 0.81 -7.02
C VAL A 64 6.92 -0.19 -6.87
N SER A 65 6.18 -0.08 -5.77
CA SER A 65 5.05 -0.98 -5.49
C SER A 65 3.98 -0.90 -6.58
N GLY A 66 3.64 0.31 -7.04
CA GLY A 66 2.70 0.52 -8.12
C GLY A 66 3.16 -0.12 -9.43
N MET A 67 4.44 0.08 -9.81
CA MET A 67 5.03 -0.55 -11.00
C MET A 67 5.01 -2.07 -10.91
N CYS A 68 5.43 -2.64 -9.78
CA CYS A 68 5.42 -4.08 -9.55
C CYS A 68 3.99 -4.66 -9.58
N ASN A 69 3.03 -3.98 -8.96
CA ASN A 69 1.62 -4.40 -8.94
C ASN A 69 0.99 -4.33 -10.34
N GLY A 70 1.32 -3.30 -11.15
CA GLY A 70 0.87 -3.21 -12.53
C GLY A 70 1.42 -4.34 -13.41
N ALA A 71 2.70 -4.67 -13.29
CA ALA A 71 3.29 -5.83 -13.95
C ALA A 71 2.70 -7.16 -13.44
N GLY A 72 2.46 -7.27 -12.14
CA GLY A 72 1.79 -8.42 -11.52
C GLY A 72 0.41 -8.70 -12.10
N LEU A 73 -0.31 -7.67 -12.53
CA LEU A 73 -1.58 -7.81 -13.21
C LEU A 73 -1.44 -8.55 -14.55
N VAL A 74 -0.42 -8.20 -15.35
CA VAL A 74 -0.12 -8.89 -16.61
C VAL A 74 0.27 -10.34 -16.33
N VAL A 75 1.11 -10.56 -15.31
CA VAL A 75 1.51 -11.91 -14.86
C VAL A 75 0.29 -12.74 -14.45
N ALA A 76 -0.68 -12.16 -13.70
CA ALA A 76 -1.90 -12.85 -13.29
C ALA A 76 -2.74 -13.28 -14.50
N GLN A 77 -2.88 -12.43 -15.50
CA GLN A 77 -3.59 -12.75 -16.73
C GLN A 77 -2.87 -13.83 -17.54
N CYS A 78 -1.54 -13.72 -17.73
CA CYS A 78 -0.75 -14.74 -18.41
C CYS A 78 -0.79 -16.10 -17.70
N PHE A 79 -0.75 -16.09 -16.37
CA PHE A 79 -0.88 -17.30 -15.56
C PHE A 79 -2.28 -17.93 -15.73
N GLY A 80 -3.33 -17.10 -15.70
CA GLY A 80 -4.72 -17.54 -15.88
C GLY A 80 -4.96 -18.25 -17.22
N CYS A 81 -4.41 -17.74 -18.34
CA CYS A 81 -4.55 -18.38 -19.67
C CYS A 81 -3.47 -19.46 -19.95
N GLY A 82 -2.52 -19.69 -19.04
CA GLY A 82 -1.46 -20.68 -19.21
C GLY A 82 -0.34 -20.28 -20.20
N ASN A 83 -0.25 -19.00 -20.58
CA ASN A 83 0.76 -18.50 -21.52
C ASN A 83 2.10 -18.26 -20.81
N LYS A 84 2.88 -19.31 -20.66
CA LYS A 84 4.17 -19.30 -19.96
C LYS A 84 5.23 -18.42 -20.65
N GLU A 85 5.24 -18.38 -21.98
CA GLU A 85 6.21 -17.58 -22.72
C GLU A 85 5.97 -16.08 -22.49
N ARG A 86 4.72 -15.63 -22.60
CA ARG A 86 4.35 -14.25 -22.36
C ARG A 86 4.59 -13.84 -20.90
N LEU A 87 4.33 -14.76 -19.96
CA LEU A 87 4.65 -14.56 -18.53
C LEU A 87 6.14 -14.33 -18.33
N ALA A 88 7.00 -15.20 -18.91
CA ALA A 88 8.45 -15.07 -18.81
C ALA A 88 8.96 -13.73 -19.38
N LYS A 89 8.47 -13.32 -20.56
CA LYS A 89 8.81 -12.03 -21.19
C LYS A 89 8.36 -10.84 -20.33
N THR A 90 7.17 -10.91 -19.71
CA THR A 90 6.67 -9.87 -18.79
C THR A 90 7.55 -9.76 -17.55
N VAL A 91 7.95 -10.89 -16.96
CA VAL A 91 8.85 -10.88 -15.79
C VAL A 91 10.23 -10.35 -16.15
N THR A 92 10.76 -10.71 -17.33
CA THR A 92 12.03 -10.12 -17.83
C THR A 92 11.92 -8.60 -17.91
N ALA A 93 10.84 -8.08 -18.51
CA ALA A 93 10.62 -6.63 -18.61
C ALA A 93 10.49 -5.98 -17.23
N LEU A 94 9.79 -6.65 -16.29
CA LEU A 94 9.68 -6.17 -14.90
C LEU A 94 11.05 -6.06 -14.22
N VAL A 95 11.93 -7.06 -14.38
CA VAL A 95 13.29 -7.04 -13.81
C VAL A 95 14.08 -5.84 -14.34
N TRP A 96 14.02 -5.57 -15.63
CA TRP A 96 14.69 -4.41 -16.22
C TRP A 96 14.12 -3.08 -15.76
N VAL A 97 12.80 -2.93 -15.74
CA VAL A 97 12.14 -1.71 -15.25
C VAL A 97 12.45 -1.49 -13.77
N ALA A 98 12.39 -2.56 -12.96
CA ALA A 98 12.73 -2.52 -11.55
C ALA A 98 14.21 -2.15 -11.31
N GLY A 99 15.13 -2.68 -12.15
CA GLY A 99 16.55 -2.31 -12.11
C GLY A 99 16.78 -0.82 -12.40
N VAL A 100 16.16 -0.29 -13.45
CA VAL A 100 16.22 1.15 -13.77
C VAL A 100 15.65 2.00 -12.63
N LEU A 101 14.50 1.62 -12.07
CA LEU A 101 13.91 2.32 -10.93
C LEU A 101 14.83 2.28 -9.70
N THR A 102 15.47 1.14 -9.43
CA THR A 102 16.45 1.03 -8.35
C THR A 102 17.59 2.03 -8.53
N CYS A 103 18.19 2.09 -9.72
CA CYS A 103 19.25 3.05 -10.01
C CYS A 103 18.81 4.51 -9.83
N ILE A 104 17.62 4.85 -10.37
CA ILE A 104 17.06 6.21 -10.23
C ILE A 104 16.83 6.54 -8.75
N MET A 105 16.25 5.64 -7.98
CA MET A 105 15.98 5.87 -6.56
C MET A 105 17.27 5.99 -5.74
N SER A 106 18.25 5.14 -6.01
CA SER A 106 19.56 5.24 -5.35
C SER A 106 20.24 6.58 -5.66
N LEU A 107 20.23 7.01 -6.92
CA LEU A 107 20.78 8.32 -7.30
C LEU A 107 20.04 9.48 -6.61
N ILE A 108 18.71 9.45 -6.60
CA ILE A 108 17.91 10.47 -5.91
C ILE A 108 18.19 10.48 -4.41
N GLY A 109 18.28 9.30 -3.77
CA GLY A 109 18.53 9.20 -2.34
C GLY A 109 19.95 9.59 -1.93
N ILE A 110 20.97 9.26 -2.76
CA ILE A 110 22.36 9.58 -2.44
C ILE A 110 22.67 11.06 -2.70
N PHE A 111 22.21 11.60 -3.81
CA PHE A 111 22.59 12.98 -4.22
C PHE A 111 21.52 14.03 -3.91
N GLY A 112 20.26 13.60 -3.75
CA GLY A 112 19.12 14.50 -3.57
C GLY A 112 18.54 14.53 -2.15
N ALA A 113 19.00 13.68 -1.22
CA ALA A 113 18.39 13.55 0.11
C ALA A 113 18.27 14.89 0.83
N GLU A 114 19.36 15.64 0.96
CA GLU A 114 19.35 16.93 1.66
C GLU A 114 18.48 17.97 0.94
N PHE A 115 18.51 18.01 -0.40
CA PHE A 115 17.65 18.90 -1.18
C PHE A 115 16.18 18.66 -0.88
N PHE A 116 15.73 17.41 -0.90
CA PHE A 116 14.34 17.07 -0.59
C PHE A 116 13.97 17.32 0.87
N LEU A 117 14.89 17.07 1.81
CA LEU A 117 14.67 17.36 3.24
C LEU A 117 14.51 18.87 3.48
N ARG A 118 15.33 19.71 2.86
CA ARG A 118 15.19 21.17 2.91
C ARG A 118 13.88 21.65 2.25
N LEU A 119 13.50 21.05 1.12
CA LEU A 119 12.22 21.32 0.47
C LEU A 119 11.02 20.97 1.36
N LEU A 120 11.15 19.94 2.19
CA LEU A 120 10.15 19.55 3.19
C LEU A 120 10.23 20.36 4.48
N SER A 121 11.11 21.36 4.53
CA SER A 121 11.32 22.26 5.70
C SER A 121 11.70 21.47 6.97
N VAL A 122 12.52 20.43 6.83
CA VAL A 122 13.06 19.69 7.98
C VAL A 122 14.04 20.61 8.74
N PRO A 123 13.90 20.75 10.09
CA PRO A 123 14.77 21.63 10.89
C PRO A 123 16.25 21.23 10.79
N GLU A 124 17.15 22.23 10.80
CA GLU A 124 18.60 22.03 10.65
C GLU A 124 19.21 21.12 11.73
N ASN A 125 18.69 21.15 12.95
CA ASN A 125 19.12 20.26 14.06
C ASN A 125 18.75 18.78 13.84
N VAL A 126 17.86 18.48 12.92
CA VAL A 126 17.31 17.14 12.64
C VAL A 126 17.77 16.62 11.28
N ILE A 127 18.11 17.52 10.35
CA ILE A 127 18.41 17.18 8.95
C ILE A 127 19.58 16.17 8.81
N GLY A 128 20.57 16.24 9.70
CA GLY A 128 21.69 15.30 9.71
C GLY A 128 21.25 13.86 9.94
N TYR A 129 20.40 13.61 10.92
CA TYR A 129 19.83 12.28 11.20
C TYR A 129 18.97 11.78 10.04
N SER A 130 18.17 12.67 9.45
CA SER A 130 17.33 12.34 8.32
C SER A 130 18.13 11.98 7.08
N ALA A 131 19.16 12.75 6.77
CA ALA A 131 20.05 12.52 5.62
C ALA A 131 20.83 11.21 5.76
N GLU A 132 21.42 10.95 6.93
CA GLU A 132 22.11 9.70 7.23
C GLU A 132 21.20 8.48 7.02
N TYR A 133 19.98 8.52 7.56
CA TYR A 133 18.99 7.46 7.39
C TYR A 133 18.65 7.22 5.91
N LEU A 134 18.34 8.30 5.17
CA LEU A 134 17.98 8.22 3.76
C LEU A 134 19.13 7.71 2.90
N HIS A 135 20.35 8.19 3.11
CA HIS A 135 21.52 7.73 2.35
C HIS A 135 21.69 6.22 2.47
N ILE A 136 21.57 5.67 3.68
CA ILE A 136 21.71 4.24 3.91
C ILE A 136 20.56 3.48 3.25
N ILE A 137 19.30 3.88 3.48
CA ILE A 137 18.10 3.21 2.92
C ILE A 137 18.14 3.19 1.40
N TYR A 138 18.51 4.31 0.75
CA TYR A 138 18.50 4.39 -0.71
C TYR A 138 19.72 3.77 -1.38
N THR A 139 20.86 3.71 -0.70
CA THR A 139 22.02 2.94 -1.18
C THR A 139 21.65 1.46 -1.32
N PHE A 140 20.84 0.93 -0.42
CA PHE A 140 20.45 -0.48 -0.39
C PHE A 140 18.98 -0.73 -0.76
N VAL A 141 18.33 0.19 -1.47
CA VAL A 141 16.90 0.10 -1.85
C VAL A 141 16.57 -1.14 -2.71
N PHE A 142 17.56 -1.77 -3.32
CA PHE A 142 17.41 -2.98 -4.12
C PHE A 142 16.70 -4.11 -3.36
N GLY A 143 16.89 -4.24 -2.05
CA GLY A 143 16.19 -5.22 -1.21
C GLY A 143 14.68 -5.05 -1.26
N SER A 144 14.20 -3.81 -1.07
CA SER A 144 12.78 -3.47 -1.21
C SER A 144 12.24 -3.74 -2.61
N VAL A 145 13.00 -3.38 -3.65
CA VAL A 145 12.58 -3.55 -5.05
C VAL A 145 12.45 -5.02 -5.41
N ILE A 146 13.43 -5.85 -5.04
CA ILE A 146 13.39 -7.30 -5.26
C ILE A 146 12.22 -7.93 -4.51
N TYR A 147 12.00 -7.54 -3.24
CA TYR A 147 10.86 -8.03 -2.47
C TYR A 147 9.54 -7.70 -3.17
N ASN A 148 9.30 -6.42 -3.53
CA ASN A 148 8.07 -5.99 -4.17
C ASN A 148 7.84 -6.72 -5.51
N GLY A 149 8.88 -6.87 -6.34
CA GLY A 149 8.80 -7.59 -7.61
C GLY A 149 8.45 -9.07 -7.42
N CYS A 150 9.18 -9.76 -6.54
CA CYS A 150 8.92 -11.18 -6.24
C CYS A 150 7.54 -11.39 -5.58
N ALA A 151 7.15 -10.52 -4.66
CA ALA A 151 5.83 -10.56 -4.01
C ALA A 151 4.69 -10.35 -5.02
N ALA A 152 4.86 -9.41 -5.96
CA ALA A 152 3.90 -9.19 -7.04
C ALA A 152 3.74 -10.43 -7.93
N ILE A 153 4.84 -11.09 -8.32
CA ILE A 153 4.81 -12.35 -9.09
C ILE A 153 4.10 -13.45 -8.28
N LEU A 154 4.48 -13.69 -7.02
CA LEU A 154 3.89 -14.72 -6.17
C LEU A 154 2.40 -14.49 -5.95
N ASN A 155 2.00 -13.26 -5.64
CA ASN A 155 0.59 -12.90 -5.49
C ASN A 155 -0.18 -13.15 -6.79
N SER A 156 0.39 -12.83 -7.94
CA SER A 156 -0.25 -13.00 -9.26
C SER A 156 -0.51 -14.46 -9.62
N VAL A 157 0.36 -15.37 -9.17
CA VAL A 157 0.18 -16.83 -9.34
C VAL A 157 -0.57 -17.50 -8.17
N GLY A 158 -1.18 -16.70 -7.28
CA GLY A 158 -2.04 -17.19 -6.20
C GLY A 158 -1.30 -17.69 -4.96
N ASP A 159 -0.05 -17.25 -4.73
CA ASP A 159 0.70 -17.55 -3.49
C ASP A 159 0.83 -16.30 -2.61
N SER A 160 -0.15 -16.05 -1.74
CA SER A 160 -0.08 -14.98 -0.73
C SER A 160 0.58 -15.42 0.59
N LYS A 161 0.82 -16.74 0.76
CA LYS A 161 1.41 -17.26 1.99
C LYS A 161 2.92 -17.03 2.08
N THR A 162 3.61 -17.06 0.95
CA THR A 162 5.06 -16.83 0.93
C THR A 162 5.41 -15.37 1.26
N PRO A 163 4.79 -14.34 0.65
CA PRO A 163 4.96 -12.95 1.09
C PRO A 163 4.63 -12.72 2.57
N LEU A 164 3.57 -13.36 3.10
CA LEU A 164 3.27 -13.31 4.55
C LEU A 164 4.44 -13.82 5.39
N ARG A 165 4.97 -15.02 5.07
CA ARG A 165 6.10 -15.61 5.82
C ARG A 165 7.34 -14.71 5.73
N ALA A 166 7.56 -14.09 4.57
CA ALA A 166 8.66 -13.16 4.37
C ALA A 166 8.52 -11.92 5.26
N VAL A 167 7.31 -11.33 5.35
CA VAL A 167 7.05 -10.17 6.22
C VAL A 167 7.20 -10.53 7.70
N ILE A 168 6.69 -11.68 8.15
CA ILE A 168 6.85 -12.11 9.55
C ILE A 168 8.34 -12.28 9.88
N ALA A 169 9.09 -12.99 9.03
CA ALA A 169 10.52 -13.20 9.26
C ALA A 169 11.29 -11.88 9.25
N SER A 170 11.00 -10.98 8.31
CA SER A 170 11.64 -9.67 8.24
C SER A 170 11.30 -8.78 9.43
N SER A 171 10.07 -8.86 9.97
CA SER A 171 9.68 -8.11 11.17
C SER A 171 10.48 -8.55 12.40
N VAL A 172 10.68 -9.86 12.57
CA VAL A 172 11.51 -10.40 13.66
C VAL A 172 12.97 -9.97 13.50
N VAL A 173 13.51 -10.06 12.27
CA VAL A 173 14.88 -9.63 11.95
C VAL A 173 15.03 -8.13 12.23
N ASN A 174 14.09 -7.29 11.77
CA ASN A 174 14.14 -5.85 12.00
C ASN A 174 14.24 -5.53 13.49
N ILE A 175 13.28 -5.99 14.31
CA ILE A 175 13.24 -5.71 15.75
C ILE A 175 14.52 -6.21 16.45
N ALA A 176 14.99 -7.42 16.12
CA ALA A 176 16.18 -7.99 16.72
C ALA A 176 17.44 -7.16 16.38
N PHE A 177 17.59 -6.75 15.12
CA PHE A 177 18.75 -5.96 14.70
C PHE A 177 18.65 -4.48 15.06
N ASP A 178 17.44 -3.90 15.20
CA ASP A 178 17.27 -2.56 15.79
C ASP A 178 17.83 -2.54 17.21
N LEU A 179 17.42 -3.49 18.05
CA LEU A 179 17.93 -3.59 19.41
C LEU A 179 19.45 -3.85 19.42
N PHE A 180 19.95 -4.72 18.57
CA PHE A 180 21.38 -5.04 18.48
C PHE A 180 22.23 -3.85 18.03
N PHE A 181 21.88 -3.20 16.92
CA PHE A 181 22.68 -2.11 16.36
C PHE A 181 22.56 -0.82 17.19
N ILE A 182 21.36 -0.53 17.74
CA ILE A 182 21.15 0.69 18.51
C ILE A 182 21.71 0.54 19.92
N ILE A 183 21.44 -0.58 20.63
CA ILE A 183 21.80 -0.73 22.03
C ILE A 183 23.21 -1.28 22.19
N VAL A 184 23.54 -2.38 21.48
CA VAL A 184 24.82 -3.07 21.66
C VAL A 184 25.93 -2.38 20.86
N CYS A 185 25.70 -2.12 19.55
CA CYS A 185 26.69 -1.51 18.68
C CYS A 185 26.73 0.02 18.78
N LYS A 186 25.72 0.66 19.39
CA LYS A 186 25.60 2.12 19.55
C LYS A 186 25.71 2.91 18.23
N MET A 187 25.17 2.36 17.15
CA MET A 187 25.28 2.94 15.81
C MET A 187 24.32 4.11 15.57
N GLY A 188 23.51 4.50 16.56
CA GLY A 188 22.56 5.60 16.40
C GLY A 188 21.51 5.34 15.32
N VAL A 189 21.18 6.37 14.54
CA VAL A 189 20.17 6.31 13.46
C VAL A 189 20.61 5.39 12.31
N ALA A 190 21.91 5.30 12.04
CA ALA A 190 22.44 4.35 11.07
C ALA A 190 22.09 2.90 11.43
N GLY A 191 22.07 2.56 12.74
CA GLY A 191 21.68 1.24 13.23
C GLY A 191 20.26 0.87 12.82
N ALA A 192 19.30 1.77 12.99
CA ALA A 192 17.91 1.59 12.56
C ALA A 192 17.80 1.41 11.02
N ALA A 193 18.56 2.21 10.27
CA ALA A 193 18.61 2.09 8.81
C ALA A 193 19.14 0.72 8.36
N TYR A 194 20.26 0.24 8.94
CA TYR A 194 20.82 -1.09 8.61
C TYR A 194 19.89 -2.23 9.03
N ALA A 195 19.22 -2.14 10.18
CA ALA A 195 18.23 -3.14 10.59
C ALA A 195 17.07 -3.22 9.60
N THR A 196 16.56 -2.08 9.14
CA THR A 196 15.52 -2.01 8.11
C THR A 196 15.99 -2.65 6.80
N ILE A 197 17.22 -2.39 6.36
CA ILE A 197 17.77 -3.01 5.14
C ILE A 197 17.90 -4.52 5.29
N LEU A 198 18.40 -5.02 6.41
CA LEU A 198 18.52 -6.47 6.67
C LEU A 198 17.15 -7.14 6.65
N ALA A 199 16.14 -6.49 7.23
CA ALA A 199 14.77 -6.98 7.18
C ALA A 199 14.23 -7.04 5.73
N GLN A 200 14.46 -5.99 4.94
CA GLN A 200 14.07 -5.95 3.53
C GLN A 200 14.80 -7.02 2.69
N CYS A 201 16.10 -7.17 2.89
CA CYS A 201 16.88 -8.21 2.24
C CYS A 201 16.41 -9.62 2.64
N THR A 202 16.04 -9.84 3.91
CA THR A 202 15.50 -11.11 4.38
C THR A 202 14.19 -11.44 3.65
N SER A 203 13.27 -10.49 3.55
CA SER A 203 12.01 -10.70 2.82
C SER A 203 12.24 -10.91 1.32
N ALA A 204 13.20 -10.17 0.73
CA ALA A 204 13.60 -10.33 -0.66
C ALA A 204 14.14 -11.74 -0.95
N VAL A 205 15.04 -12.24 -0.11
CA VAL A 205 15.63 -13.58 -0.25
C VAL A 205 14.57 -14.67 -0.15
N ILE A 206 13.68 -14.60 0.85
CA ILE A 206 12.61 -15.61 1.02
C ILE A 206 11.71 -15.65 -0.22
N CYS A 207 11.26 -14.49 -0.71
CA CYS A 207 10.41 -14.42 -1.89
C CYS A 207 11.15 -14.85 -3.16
N PHE A 208 12.39 -14.41 -3.34
CA PHE A 208 13.23 -14.79 -4.49
C PHE A 208 13.47 -16.29 -4.56
N VAL A 209 13.88 -16.93 -3.44
CA VAL A 209 14.08 -18.37 -3.35
C VAL A 209 12.80 -19.14 -3.73
N LYS A 210 11.64 -18.64 -3.30
CA LYS A 210 10.36 -19.27 -3.69
C LYS A 210 10.08 -19.11 -5.19
N VAL A 211 10.25 -17.92 -5.76
CA VAL A 211 10.10 -17.70 -7.21
C VAL A 211 11.06 -18.59 -7.98
N TRP A 212 12.30 -18.69 -7.54
CA TRP A 212 13.30 -19.57 -8.15
C TRP A 212 12.91 -21.04 -8.13
N LYS A 213 12.39 -21.53 -6.99
CA LYS A 213 11.92 -22.92 -6.84
C LYS A 213 10.76 -23.25 -7.78
N VAL A 214 9.85 -22.32 -8.00
CA VAL A 214 8.67 -22.53 -8.85
C VAL A 214 8.85 -22.07 -10.30
N ARG A 215 10.05 -21.61 -10.69
CA ARG A 215 10.32 -21.01 -11.99
C ARG A 215 9.92 -21.89 -13.19
N ALA A 216 10.10 -23.20 -13.08
CA ALA A 216 9.72 -24.15 -14.14
C ALA A 216 8.20 -24.29 -14.28
N GLU A 217 7.48 -24.29 -13.15
CA GLU A 217 6.01 -24.42 -13.14
C GLU A 217 5.33 -23.21 -13.78
N ILE A 218 5.84 -22.01 -13.51
CA ILE A 218 5.29 -20.74 -14.03
C ILE A 218 5.93 -20.30 -15.36
N GLY A 219 6.85 -21.11 -15.90
CA GLY A 219 7.47 -20.86 -17.20
C GLY A 219 8.63 -19.88 -17.20
N LEU A 220 9.16 -19.47 -16.03
CA LEU A 220 10.34 -18.60 -15.97
C LEU A 220 11.63 -19.27 -16.42
N SER A 221 11.64 -20.58 -16.61
CA SER A 221 12.73 -21.29 -17.29
C SER A 221 12.92 -20.86 -18.74
N LEU A 222 11.88 -20.26 -19.36
CA LEU A 222 11.89 -19.67 -20.72
C LEU A 222 12.39 -18.21 -20.71
N MET A 223 12.73 -17.66 -19.56
CA MET A 223 13.15 -16.27 -19.40
C MET A 223 14.47 -16.02 -20.17
N LYS A 224 14.43 -15.04 -21.06
CA LYS A 224 15.59 -14.52 -21.76
C LYS A 224 16.02 -13.22 -21.12
N TRP A 225 17.31 -13.03 -20.91
CA TRP A 225 17.84 -11.80 -20.28
C TRP A 225 17.63 -10.53 -21.12
N LYS A 226 17.47 -10.68 -22.43
CA LYS A 226 17.26 -9.54 -23.34
C LYS A 226 15.78 -9.17 -23.32
N PRO A 227 15.39 -7.96 -22.86
CA PRO A 227 14.00 -7.55 -22.81
C PRO A 227 13.51 -7.17 -24.21
N GLU A 228 12.26 -7.46 -24.50
CA GLU A 228 11.57 -6.99 -25.69
C GLU A 228 10.88 -5.66 -25.40
N ALA A 229 11.08 -4.64 -26.24
CA ALA A 229 10.54 -3.28 -26.04
C ALA A 229 9.01 -3.27 -25.85
N GLY A 230 8.27 -4.15 -26.54
CA GLY A 230 6.83 -4.28 -26.39
C GLY A 230 6.39 -4.66 -24.96
N TYR A 231 7.15 -5.54 -24.30
CA TYR A 231 6.86 -5.95 -22.92
C TYR A 231 7.29 -4.89 -21.91
N ILE A 232 8.40 -4.16 -22.15
CA ILE A 232 8.76 -3.00 -21.34
C ILE A 232 7.63 -1.96 -21.41
N HIS A 233 7.17 -1.62 -22.62
CA HIS A 233 6.05 -0.72 -22.81
C HIS A 233 4.78 -1.20 -22.09
N LEU A 234 4.48 -2.49 -22.14
CA LEU A 234 3.32 -3.09 -21.46
C LEU A 234 3.43 -2.93 -19.93
N VAL A 235 4.59 -3.26 -19.34
CA VAL A 235 4.84 -3.12 -17.90
C VAL A 235 4.74 -1.65 -17.46
N VAL A 236 5.33 -0.72 -18.21
CA VAL A 236 5.24 0.72 -17.91
C VAL A 236 3.80 1.21 -18.07
N LYS A 237 3.10 0.84 -19.15
CA LYS A 237 1.71 1.22 -19.42
C LYS A 237 0.74 0.76 -18.34
N THR A 238 0.99 -0.39 -17.71
CA THR A 238 0.15 -0.91 -16.62
C THR A 238 0.64 -0.46 -15.25
N GLY A 239 1.95 -0.34 -15.06
CA GLY A 239 2.56 0.02 -13.79
C GLY A 239 2.49 1.51 -13.49
N PHE A 240 2.73 2.37 -14.47
CA PHE A 240 2.73 3.82 -14.25
C PHE A 240 1.39 4.36 -13.72
N PRO A 241 0.21 3.99 -14.26
CA PRO A 241 -1.06 4.43 -13.70
C PRO A 241 -1.29 3.95 -12.26
N ALA A 242 -0.85 2.73 -11.93
CA ALA A 242 -0.96 2.19 -10.58
C ALA A 242 -0.01 2.91 -9.60
N ALA A 243 1.23 3.19 -10.03
CA ALA A 243 2.19 3.97 -9.28
C ALA A 243 1.71 5.40 -9.06
N PHE A 244 1.24 6.06 -10.11
CA PHE A 244 0.69 7.41 -10.06
C PHE A 244 -0.49 7.49 -9.08
N GLN A 245 -1.41 6.53 -9.12
CA GLN A 245 -2.52 6.46 -8.17
C GLN A 245 -2.03 6.38 -6.72
N SER A 246 -1.02 5.54 -6.44
CA SER A 246 -0.45 5.41 -5.10
C SER A 246 0.20 6.70 -4.61
N CYS A 247 0.90 7.41 -5.50
CA CYS A 247 1.49 8.72 -5.21
C CYS A 247 0.40 9.78 -4.94
N MET A 248 -0.70 9.76 -5.69
CA MET A 248 -1.82 10.69 -5.48
C MET A 248 -2.49 10.49 -4.11
N ILE A 249 -2.63 9.24 -3.66
CA ILE A 249 -3.15 8.95 -2.31
C ILE A 249 -2.25 9.57 -1.24
N ALA A 250 -0.92 9.46 -1.41
CA ALA A 250 0.05 10.07 -0.49
C ALA A 250 -0.07 11.60 -0.46
N LEU A 251 -0.14 12.24 -1.63
CA LEU A 251 -0.29 13.70 -1.73
C LEU A 251 -1.62 14.19 -1.14
N GLY A 252 -2.69 13.40 -1.30
CA GLY A 252 -3.99 13.70 -0.67
C GLY A 252 -3.91 13.70 0.85
N GLY A 253 -3.23 12.70 1.43
CA GLY A 253 -2.98 12.63 2.86
C GLY A 253 -2.20 13.84 3.39
N MET A 254 -1.13 14.24 2.68
CA MET A 254 -0.32 15.41 3.05
C MET A 254 -1.13 16.72 3.00
N SER A 255 -1.97 16.90 1.97
CA SER A 255 -2.80 18.10 1.84
C SER A 255 -3.80 18.22 2.98
N VAL A 256 -4.44 17.10 3.37
CA VAL A 256 -5.33 17.05 4.52
C VAL A 256 -4.56 17.32 5.82
N GLN A 257 -3.38 16.71 5.99
CA GLN A 257 -2.54 16.93 7.18
C GLN A 257 -2.17 18.41 7.35
N ARG A 258 -1.80 19.10 6.27
CA ARG A 258 -1.51 20.54 6.31
C ARG A 258 -2.70 21.37 6.79
N LEU A 259 -3.90 21.02 6.32
CA LEU A 259 -5.13 21.70 6.73
C LEU A 259 -5.47 21.40 8.20
N VAL A 260 -5.32 20.14 8.63
CA VAL A 260 -5.52 19.74 10.04
C VAL A 260 -4.57 20.49 10.97
N ASN A 261 -3.32 20.68 10.55
CA ASN A 261 -2.31 21.40 11.34
C ASN A 261 -2.70 22.86 11.60
N SER A 262 -3.47 23.49 10.70
CA SER A 262 -3.93 24.87 10.87
C SER A 262 -5.01 25.04 11.94
N PHE A 263 -5.61 23.94 12.42
CA PHE A 263 -6.63 23.96 13.49
C PHE A 263 -6.07 23.74 14.90
N GLY A 264 -4.75 23.68 15.06
CA GLY A 264 -4.07 23.62 16.35
C GLY A 264 -3.66 22.22 16.80
N SER A 265 -2.94 22.17 17.93
CA SER A 265 -2.28 20.96 18.44
C SER A 265 -3.24 19.85 18.85
N SER A 266 -4.37 20.19 19.49
CA SER A 266 -5.40 19.21 19.89
C SER A 266 -5.97 18.48 18.66
N THR A 267 -6.24 19.20 17.58
CA THR A 267 -6.73 18.62 16.31
C THR A 267 -5.68 17.74 15.65
N MET A 268 -4.40 18.17 15.67
CA MET A 268 -3.29 17.36 15.13
C MET A 268 -3.16 16.05 15.90
N ALA A 269 -3.13 16.09 17.24
CA ALA A 269 -3.03 14.91 18.07
C ALA A 269 -4.21 13.95 17.84
N ALA A 270 -5.43 14.49 17.80
CA ALA A 270 -6.65 13.74 17.49
C ALA A 270 -6.56 13.04 16.13
N TYR A 271 -6.14 13.75 15.08
CA TYR A 271 -6.03 13.19 13.73
C TYR A 271 -4.97 12.09 13.64
N VAL A 272 -3.78 12.31 14.22
CA VAL A 272 -2.71 11.31 14.22
C VAL A 272 -3.17 10.02 14.92
N ALA A 273 -3.78 10.13 16.09
CA ALA A 273 -4.29 8.98 16.83
C ALA A 273 -5.40 8.25 16.07
N ALA A 274 -6.39 8.97 15.58
CA ALA A 274 -7.52 8.40 14.84
C ALA A 274 -7.09 7.76 13.51
N ASN A 275 -6.11 8.37 12.81
CA ASN A 275 -5.57 7.82 11.55
C ASN A 275 -4.80 6.49 11.77
N ARG A 276 -4.19 6.27 12.95
CA ARG A 276 -3.60 4.97 13.30
C ARG A 276 -4.67 3.88 13.38
N VAL A 277 -5.81 4.18 13.99
CA VAL A 277 -6.96 3.26 14.04
C VAL A 277 -7.52 3.00 12.64
N ASP A 278 -7.74 4.06 11.86
CA ASP A 278 -8.25 3.99 10.49
C ASP A 278 -7.34 3.16 9.57
N SER A 279 -6.02 3.34 9.68
CA SER A 279 -5.04 2.61 8.85
C SER A 279 -5.12 1.09 9.05
N VAL A 280 -5.41 0.62 10.25
CA VAL A 280 -5.60 -0.82 10.53
C VAL A 280 -6.95 -1.29 9.98
N ALA A 281 -8.01 -0.51 10.17
CA ALA A 281 -9.35 -0.83 9.71
C ALA A 281 -9.43 -0.98 8.19
N ILE A 282 -8.84 -0.04 7.45
CA ILE A 282 -8.88 -0.04 5.98
C ILE A 282 -8.08 -1.20 5.36
N GLN A 283 -7.09 -1.78 6.07
CA GLN A 283 -6.29 -2.91 5.56
C GLN A 283 -7.13 -4.15 5.26
N VAL A 284 -8.24 -4.35 5.97
CA VAL A 284 -9.18 -5.45 5.70
C VAL A 284 -9.78 -5.28 4.31
N ILE A 285 -10.29 -4.09 4.01
CA ILE A 285 -10.92 -3.73 2.74
C ILE A 285 -9.90 -3.84 1.59
N VAL A 286 -8.69 -3.30 1.78
CA VAL A 286 -7.61 -3.32 0.79
C VAL A 286 -7.17 -4.75 0.48
N SER A 287 -7.02 -5.61 1.50
CA SER A 287 -6.57 -7.00 1.32
C SER A 287 -7.58 -7.83 0.52
N ILE A 288 -8.88 -7.70 0.83
CA ILE A 288 -9.94 -8.39 0.09
C ILE A 288 -10.04 -7.84 -1.35
N GLY A 289 -9.92 -6.52 -1.51
CA GLY A 289 -9.90 -5.88 -2.83
C GLY A 289 -8.76 -6.40 -3.70
N THR A 290 -7.54 -6.47 -3.15
CA THR A 290 -6.37 -6.98 -3.89
C THR A 290 -6.55 -8.44 -4.29
N ALA A 291 -7.12 -9.28 -3.41
CA ALA A 291 -7.45 -10.65 -3.73
C ALA A 291 -8.46 -10.75 -4.89
N LEU A 292 -9.47 -9.90 -4.90
CA LEU A 292 -10.46 -9.81 -5.99
C LEU A 292 -9.81 -9.37 -7.31
N SER A 293 -8.82 -8.47 -7.27
CA SER A 293 -8.06 -8.04 -8.45
C SER A 293 -7.27 -9.20 -9.08
N VAL A 294 -6.54 -9.97 -8.26
CA VAL A 294 -5.80 -11.15 -8.72
C VAL A 294 -6.76 -12.21 -9.28
N PHE A 295 -7.87 -12.49 -8.59
CA PHE A 295 -8.91 -13.40 -9.06
C PHE A 295 -9.45 -12.95 -10.43
N THR A 296 -9.77 -11.68 -10.58
CA THR A 296 -10.27 -11.12 -11.84
C THR A 296 -9.24 -11.24 -12.94
N GLY A 297 -7.97 -10.93 -12.65
CA GLY A 297 -6.88 -11.05 -13.62
C GLY A 297 -6.72 -12.45 -14.19
N GLN A 298 -6.78 -13.47 -13.34
CA GLN A 298 -6.69 -14.87 -13.81
C GLN A 298 -7.93 -15.31 -14.60
N ASN A 299 -9.14 -14.89 -14.21
CA ASN A 299 -10.39 -15.33 -14.83
C ASN A 299 -10.71 -14.59 -16.13
N ILE A 300 -10.34 -13.30 -16.26
CA ILE A 300 -10.60 -12.54 -17.49
C ILE A 300 -9.78 -13.10 -18.68
N ALA A 301 -8.59 -13.62 -18.42
CA ALA A 301 -7.74 -14.24 -19.42
C ALA A 301 -8.38 -15.47 -20.07
N LYS A 302 -9.28 -16.15 -19.33
CA LYS A 302 -10.10 -17.28 -19.83
C LYS A 302 -11.52 -16.87 -20.26
N ASN A 303 -11.83 -15.59 -20.35
CA ASN A 303 -13.16 -15.05 -20.68
C ASN A 303 -14.26 -15.53 -19.71
N GLN A 304 -13.94 -15.82 -18.44
CA GLN A 304 -14.89 -16.30 -17.44
C GLN A 304 -15.63 -15.13 -16.76
N TYR A 305 -16.36 -14.34 -17.56
CA TYR A 305 -17.03 -13.12 -17.09
C TYR A 305 -18.11 -13.40 -16.03
N ASP A 306 -18.83 -14.51 -16.15
CA ASP A 306 -19.87 -14.88 -15.16
C ASP A 306 -19.24 -15.19 -13.79
N ARG A 307 -18.07 -15.85 -13.77
CA ARG A 307 -17.33 -16.07 -12.53
C ARG A 307 -16.85 -14.76 -11.90
N ILE A 308 -16.40 -13.80 -12.73
CA ILE A 308 -15.98 -12.47 -12.25
C ILE A 308 -17.19 -11.75 -11.64
N ARG A 309 -18.35 -11.82 -12.30
CA ARG A 309 -19.61 -11.24 -11.81
C ARG A 309 -20.02 -11.87 -10.48
N GLU A 310 -20.05 -13.19 -10.40
CA GLU A 310 -20.34 -13.93 -9.16
C GLU A 310 -19.37 -13.54 -8.03
N ALA A 311 -18.07 -13.49 -8.34
CA ALA A 311 -17.04 -13.09 -7.39
C ALA A 311 -17.27 -11.67 -6.88
N LEU A 312 -17.55 -10.70 -7.76
CA LEU A 312 -17.82 -9.32 -7.38
C LEU A 312 -18.99 -9.24 -6.39
N TYR A 313 -20.16 -9.79 -6.74
CA TYR A 313 -21.33 -9.66 -5.87
C TYR A 313 -21.19 -10.38 -4.53
N LYS A 314 -20.55 -11.57 -4.52
CA LYS A 314 -20.28 -12.29 -3.27
C LYS A 314 -19.23 -11.56 -2.42
N THR A 315 -18.19 -11.03 -3.04
CA THR A 315 -17.17 -10.24 -2.34
C THR A 315 -17.74 -8.91 -1.84
N LEU A 316 -18.62 -8.27 -2.62
CA LEU A 316 -19.31 -7.05 -2.20
C LEU A 316 -20.10 -7.27 -0.93
N GLY A 317 -20.87 -8.38 -0.84
CA GLY A 317 -21.59 -8.74 0.39
C GLY A 317 -20.64 -8.92 1.59
N VAL A 318 -19.52 -9.59 1.39
CA VAL A 318 -18.49 -9.76 2.45
C VAL A 318 -17.86 -8.42 2.82
N MET A 319 -17.53 -7.57 1.83
CA MET A 319 -16.97 -6.23 2.07
C MET A 319 -17.92 -5.35 2.88
N VAL A 320 -19.21 -5.33 2.52
CA VAL A 320 -20.23 -4.57 3.25
C VAL A 320 -20.37 -5.13 4.68
N GLY A 321 -20.47 -6.45 4.84
CA GLY A 321 -20.54 -7.09 6.15
C GLY A 321 -19.33 -6.80 7.02
N ALA A 322 -18.11 -6.93 6.46
CA ALA A 322 -16.87 -6.59 7.15
C ALA A 322 -16.79 -5.10 7.50
N SER A 323 -17.20 -4.21 6.59
CA SER A 323 -17.23 -2.77 6.84
C SER A 323 -18.19 -2.41 7.96
N ILE A 324 -19.40 -3.01 8.00
CA ILE A 324 -20.36 -2.80 9.08
C ILE A 324 -19.80 -3.32 10.41
N PHE A 325 -19.19 -4.51 10.40
CA PHE A 325 -18.57 -5.09 11.60
C PHE A 325 -17.44 -4.19 12.15
N ILE A 326 -16.52 -3.74 11.28
CA ILE A 326 -15.43 -2.84 11.65
C ILE A 326 -15.99 -1.50 12.14
N ALA A 327 -16.96 -0.93 11.42
CA ALA A 327 -17.63 0.30 11.83
C ALA A 327 -18.24 0.17 13.22
N SER A 328 -18.97 -0.93 13.48
CA SER A 328 -19.56 -1.19 14.80
C SER A 328 -18.51 -1.28 15.90
N MET A 329 -17.41 -2.01 15.65
CA MET A 329 -16.29 -2.09 16.60
C MET A 329 -15.65 -0.72 16.87
N VAL A 330 -15.38 0.03 15.82
CA VAL A 330 -14.79 1.38 15.94
C VAL A 330 -15.75 2.31 16.67
N LEU A 331 -17.04 2.29 16.38
CA LEU A 331 -18.04 3.16 17.02
C LEU A 331 -18.25 2.83 18.50
N ILE A 332 -18.31 1.54 18.84
CA ILE A 332 -18.49 1.09 20.24
C ILE A 332 -17.25 1.45 21.07
N PHE A 333 -16.07 1.20 20.54
CA PHE A 333 -14.81 1.35 21.26
C PHE A 333 -14.05 2.64 20.96
N ARG A 334 -14.66 3.63 20.24
CA ARG A 334 -13.98 4.85 19.79
C ARG A 334 -13.20 5.59 20.89
N VAL A 335 -13.77 5.70 22.10
CA VAL A 335 -13.12 6.37 23.21
C VAL A 335 -11.91 5.57 23.69
N GLN A 336 -12.07 4.27 23.90
CA GLN A 336 -10.99 3.38 24.31
C GLN A 336 -9.86 3.32 23.28
N LEU A 337 -10.23 3.29 21.98
CA LEU A 337 -9.25 3.32 20.88
C LEU A 337 -8.45 4.62 20.87
N MET A 338 -9.08 5.76 21.14
CA MET A 338 -8.38 7.04 21.25
C MET A 338 -7.48 7.09 22.49
N MET A 339 -7.93 6.55 23.62
CA MET A 339 -7.15 6.47 24.87
C MET A 339 -5.93 5.54 24.78
N LEU A 340 -5.81 4.69 23.77
CA LEU A 340 -4.58 3.95 23.51
C LEU A 340 -3.41 4.85 23.08
N PHE A 341 -3.71 6.04 22.58
CA PHE A 341 -2.72 6.96 22.01
C PHE A 341 -2.67 8.32 22.72
N LEU A 342 -3.72 8.68 23.48
CA LEU A 342 -3.87 9.98 24.14
C LEU A 342 -4.21 9.78 25.61
N ASP A 343 -3.60 10.59 26.49
CA ASP A 343 -3.92 10.58 27.91
C ASP A 343 -5.29 11.24 28.14
N ALA A 344 -6.16 10.55 28.87
CA ALA A 344 -7.52 11.02 29.13
C ALA A 344 -7.56 12.30 30.00
N ASN A 345 -6.55 12.49 30.87
CA ASN A 345 -6.52 13.63 31.81
C ASN A 345 -6.04 14.93 31.13
N GLU A 346 -5.16 14.83 30.15
CA GLU A 346 -4.54 15.98 29.47
C GLU A 346 -5.13 16.30 28.11
N SER A 347 -5.79 15.32 27.45
CA SER A 347 -6.18 15.37 26.03
C SER A 347 -7.68 15.19 25.79
N GLY A 348 -8.55 15.57 26.73
CA GLY A 348 -10.01 15.36 26.61
C GLY A 348 -10.63 15.95 25.34
N GLU A 349 -10.20 17.17 24.94
CA GLU A 349 -10.65 17.81 23.71
C GLU A 349 -10.22 17.00 22.48
N ALA A 350 -8.95 16.58 22.40
CA ALA A 350 -8.42 15.79 21.30
C ALA A 350 -9.13 14.43 21.16
N ILE A 351 -9.48 13.79 22.27
CA ILE A 351 -10.27 12.55 22.28
C ILE A 351 -11.64 12.79 21.66
N GLY A 352 -12.33 13.89 22.04
CA GLY A 352 -13.63 14.25 21.47
C GLY A 352 -13.58 14.47 19.95
N ILE A 353 -12.58 15.22 19.47
CA ILE A 353 -12.33 15.46 18.04
C ILE A 353 -12.06 14.14 17.31
N GLY A 354 -11.20 13.28 17.87
CA GLY A 354 -10.86 11.99 17.29
C GLY A 354 -12.05 11.01 17.26
N CYS A 355 -12.90 11.01 18.29
CA CYS A 355 -14.14 10.24 18.31
C CYS A 355 -15.11 10.69 17.20
N THR A 356 -15.17 11.99 16.91
CA THR A 356 -15.96 12.53 15.81
C THR A 356 -15.43 12.05 14.47
N TYR A 357 -14.10 12.10 14.27
CA TYR A 357 -13.44 11.52 13.08
C TYR A 357 -13.81 10.06 12.89
N LEU A 358 -13.56 9.22 13.90
CA LEU A 358 -13.83 7.78 13.85
C LEU A 358 -15.32 7.48 13.58
N THR A 359 -16.24 8.32 14.06
CA THR A 359 -17.67 8.18 13.79
C THR A 359 -17.98 8.41 12.33
N ILE A 360 -17.48 9.48 11.73
CA ILE A 360 -17.73 9.84 10.34
C ILE A 360 -17.10 8.82 9.39
N ILE A 361 -15.84 8.47 9.60
CA ILE A 361 -15.10 7.52 8.76
C ILE A 361 -15.63 6.10 8.94
N GLY A 362 -15.99 5.70 10.17
CA GLY A 362 -16.55 4.38 10.45
C GLY A 362 -17.78 4.08 9.61
N VAL A 363 -18.73 5.00 9.57
CA VAL A 363 -19.94 4.86 8.72
C VAL A 363 -19.57 4.80 7.24
N ALA A 364 -18.53 5.50 6.83
CA ALA A 364 -18.09 5.59 5.44
C ALA A 364 -17.31 4.35 4.95
N TYR A 365 -16.88 3.42 5.82
CA TYR A 365 -16.18 2.20 5.37
C TYR A 365 -16.99 1.37 4.39
N VAL A 366 -18.33 1.42 4.45
CA VAL A 366 -19.20 0.75 3.47
C VAL A 366 -18.96 1.32 2.08
N ILE A 367 -18.85 2.65 1.95
CA ILE A 367 -18.58 3.33 0.66
C ILE A 367 -17.19 2.91 0.15
N ALA A 368 -16.19 2.89 1.03
CA ALA A 368 -14.84 2.43 0.70
C ALA A 368 -14.84 0.96 0.22
N GLY A 369 -15.58 0.08 0.89
CA GLY A 369 -15.73 -1.33 0.50
C GLY A 369 -16.34 -1.50 -0.88
N VAL A 370 -17.40 -0.75 -1.19
CA VAL A 370 -18.04 -0.75 -2.52
C VAL A 370 -17.08 -0.23 -3.57
N MET A 371 -16.46 0.93 -3.34
CA MET A 371 -15.47 1.53 -4.25
C MET A 371 -14.33 0.56 -4.55
N GLN A 372 -13.72 -0.03 -3.52
CA GLN A 372 -12.62 -0.97 -3.66
C GLN A 372 -13.04 -2.24 -4.42
N SER A 373 -14.25 -2.74 -4.24
CA SER A 373 -14.74 -3.92 -4.95
C SER A 373 -14.79 -3.68 -6.46
N TYR A 374 -15.45 -2.63 -6.91
CA TYR A 374 -15.53 -2.31 -8.33
C TYR A 374 -14.18 -1.91 -8.92
N GLN A 375 -13.42 -1.08 -8.22
CA GLN A 375 -12.10 -0.61 -8.68
C GLN A 375 -11.12 -1.78 -8.88
N ASN A 376 -11.12 -2.77 -7.99
CA ASN A 376 -10.23 -3.92 -8.10
C ASN A 376 -10.66 -4.91 -9.19
N VAL A 377 -11.94 -5.03 -9.51
CA VAL A 377 -12.39 -5.77 -10.71
C VAL A 377 -11.91 -5.07 -11.98
N ILE A 378 -12.10 -3.76 -12.09
CA ILE A 378 -11.65 -2.96 -13.25
C ILE A 378 -10.12 -3.05 -13.40
N ARG A 379 -9.38 -2.93 -12.28
CA ARG A 379 -7.92 -3.10 -12.25
C ARG A 379 -7.51 -4.50 -12.70
N GLY A 380 -8.12 -5.55 -12.13
CA GLY A 380 -7.85 -6.95 -12.48
C GLY A 380 -8.12 -7.24 -13.95
N ALA A 381 -9.09 -6.58 -14.54
CA ALA A 381 -9.37 -6.67 -15.98
C ALA A 381 -8.31 -6.01 -16.87
N GLY A 382 -7.43 -5.18 -16.32
CA GLY A 382 -6.39 -4.47 -17.08
C GLY A 382 -6.72 -3.03 -17.41
N ASP A 383 -7.88 -2.51 -16.99
CA ASP A 383 -8.27 -1.12 -17.23
C ASP A 383 -7.72 -0.18 -16.14
N VAL A 384 -6.40 -0.17 -16.01
CA VAL A 384 -5.66 0.59 -15.00
C VAL A 384 -5.82 2.11 -15.14
N ASN A 385 -6.05 2.59 -16.37
CA ASN A 385 -6.28 4.02 -16.63
C ASN A 385 -7.57 4.51 -15.98
N THR A 386 -8.63 3.72 -16.02
CA THR A 386 -9.89 4.05 -15.32
C THR A 386 -9.67 4.11 -13.80
N CYS A 387 -8.85 3.23 -13.24
CA CYS A 387 -8.50 3.26 -11.83
C CYS A 387 -7.66 4.51 -11.47
N MET A 388 -6.76 4.94 -12.37
CA MET A 388 -5.99 6.17 -12.19
C MET A 388 -6.91 7.40 -12.19
N VAL A 389 -7.85 7.49 -13.13
CA VAL A 389 -8.83 8.59 -13.18
C VAL A 389 -9.71 8.61 -11.93
N ALA A 390 -10.16 7.44 -11.45
CA ALA A 390 -10.91 7.34 -10.21
C ALA A 390 -10.10 7.84 -9.00
N GLY A 391 -8.80 7.49 -8.92
CA GLY A 391 -7.90 7.98 -7.89
C GLY A 391 -7.66 9.50 -7.96
N LEU A 392 -7.53 10.05 -9.18
CA LEU A 392 -7.46 11.50 -9.37
C LEU A 392 -8.73 12.22 -8.90
N THR A 393 -9.90 11.67 -9.22
CA THR A 393 -11.19 12.22 -8.79
C THR A 393 -11.32 12.17 -7.28
N GLU A 394 -10.89 11.06 -6.65
CA GLU A 394 -10.85 10.93 -5.19
C GLU A 394 -9.93 11.98 -4.56
N LEU A 395 -8.70 12.13 -5.06
CA LEU A 395 -7.75 13.12 -4.57
C LEU A 395 -8.30 14.55 -4.70
N SER A 396 -8.73 14.92 -5.90
CA SER A 396 -9.26 16.25 -6.17
C SER A 396 -10.49 16.55 -5.31
N GLY A 397 -11.40 15.57 -5.19
CA GLY A 397 -12.56 15.67 -4.31
C GLY A 397 -12.14 15.86 -2.85
N ARG A 398 -11.17 15.07 -2.36
CA ARG A 398 -10.68 15.15 -0.98
C ARG A 398 -10.13 16.55 -0.66
N ILE A 399 -9.30 17.11 -1.54
CA ILE A 399 -8.72 18.43 -1.35
C ILE A 399 -9.83 19.49 -1.42
N VAL A 400 -10.62 19.50 -2.48
CA VAL A 400 -11.66 20.52 -2.70
C VAL A 400 -12.68 20.51 -1.55
N PHE A 401 -13.23 19.35 -1.20
CA PHE A 401 -14.20 19.25 -0.10
C PHE A 401 -13.59 19.59 1.25
N ALA A 402 -12.32 19.19 1.53
CA ALA A 402 -11.68 19.52 2.80
C ALA A 402 -11.53 21.04 2.96
N TYR A 403 -11.06 21.77 1.93
CA TYR A 403 -10.90 23.21 2.02
C TYR A 403 -12.25 23.95 2.03
N LEU A 404 -13.23 23.54 1.22
CA LEU A 404 -14.55 24.19 1.20
C LEU A 404 -15.33 23.95 2.49
N LEU A 405 -15.40 22.69 2.94
CA LEU A 405 -16.20 22.36 4.12
C LEU A 405 -15.53 22.79 5.43
N SER A 406 -14.21 22.89 5.47
CA SER A 406 -13.53 23.41 6.67
C SER A 406 -13.85 24.86 6.95
N GLY A 407 -14.11 25.68 5.92
CA GLY A 407 -14.56 27.07 6.07
C GLY A 407 -15.98 27.20 6.65
N ILE A 408 -16.83 26.16 6.49
CA ILE A 408 -18.24 26.18 6.93
C ILE A 408 -18.42 25.42 8.24
N LEU A 409 -17.82 24.22 8.35
CA LEU A 409 -18.02 23.25 9.42
C LEU A 409 -16.78 23.06 10.31
N GLY A 410 -15.74 23.87 10.11
CA GLY A 410 -14.49 23.74 10.84
C GLY A 410 -13.84 22.37 10.63
N VAL A 411 -13.28 21.81 11.68
CA VAL A 411 -12.58 20.50 11.68
C VAL A 411 -13.47 19.35 11.15
N THR A 412 -14.75 19.37 11.51
CA THR A 412 -15.72 18.33 11.05
C THR A 412 -15.86 18.31 9.53
N GLY A 413 -15.74 19.46 8.88
CA GLY A 413 -15.75 19.57 7.41
C GLY A 413 -14.61 18.79 6.76
N ILE A 414 -13.41 18.77 7.39
CA ILE A 414 -12.27 17.98 6.92
C ILE A 414 -12.58 16.47 6.97
N TRP A 415 -13.24 16.03 8.05
CA TRP A 415 -13.62 14.62 8.23
C TRP A 415 -14.64 14.17 7.19
N ILE A 416 -15.64 14.99 6.90
CA ILE A 416 -16.69 14.71 5.90
C ILE A 416 -16.12 14.68 4.47
N ALA A 417 -15.04 15.40 4.19
CA ALA A 417 -14.42 15.41 2.87
C ALA A 417 -13.97 14.02 2.40
N THR A 418 -13.51 13.15 3.30
CA THR A 418 -13.06 11.79 2.96
C THR A 418 -14.20 10.91 2.44
N PRO A 419 -15.33 10.73 3.15
CA PRO A 419 -16.50 10.02 2.61
C PRO A 419 -17.00 10.55 1.27
N LEU A 420 -17.07 11.87 1.12
CA LEU A 420 -17.48 12.49 -0.14
C LEU A 420 -16.51 12.18 -1.28
N SER A 421 -15.20 12.22 -1.01
CA SER A 421 -14.19 11.88 -2.01
C SER A 421 -14.27 10.41 -2.42
N TRP A 422 -14.50 9.48 -1.48
CA TRP A 422 -14.73 8.07 -1.78
C TRP A 422 -15.99 7.85 -2.62
N SER A 423 -17.05 8.60 -2.34
CA SER A 423 -18.29 8.56 -3.14
C SER A 423 -18.03 8.99 -4.58
N CYS A 424 -17.30 10.11 -4.79
CA CYS A 424 -16.93 10.56 -6.13
C CYS A 424 -16.01 9.54 -6.84
N GLY A 425 -15.00 9.01 -6.13
CA GLY A 425 -14.10 7.99 -6.66
C GLY A 425 -14.80 6.67 -7.00
N CYS A 426 -15.91 6.35 -6.32
CA CYS A 426 -16.72 5.14 -6.54
C CYS A 426 -17.53 5.20 -7.85
N ILE A 427 -18.02 6.37 -8.25
CA ILE A 427 -18.88 6.55 -9.41
C ILE A 427 -18.21 6.03 -10.69
N ILE A 428 -16.93 6.37 -10.90
CA ILE A 428 -16.20 6.05 -12.12
C ILE A 428 -16.06 4.53 -12.35
N PRO A 429 -15.53 3.73 -11.40
CA PRO A 429 -15.41 2.28 -11.60
C PRO A 429 -16.77 1.58 -11.66
N VAL A 430 -17.80 2.09 -10.96
CA VAL A 430 -19.17 1.54 -11.05
C VAL A 430 -19.74 1.74 -12.46
N ILE A 431 -19.72 2.96 -12.99
CA ILE A 431 -20.17 3.25 -14.36
C ILE A 431 -19.37 2.40 -15.36
N ARG A 432 -18.06 2.31 -15.18
CA ARG A 432 -17.19 1.53 -16.05
C ARG A 432 -17.52 0.06 -16.04
N TYR A 433 -17.86 -0.50 -14.88
CA TYR A 433 -18.28 -1.89 -14.75
C TYR A 433 -19.57 -2.17 -15.51
N TYR A 434 -20.62 -1.37 -15.29
CA TYR A 434 -21.91 -1.58 -15.94
C TYR A 434 -21.90 -1.26 -17.43
N SER A 435 -20.99 -0.40 -17.92
CA SER A 435 -20.79 -0.17 -19.36
C SER A 435 -20.26 -1.39 -20.11
N GLY A 436 -19.75 -2.41 -19.43
CA GLY A 436 -19.14 -3.61 -20.02
C GLY A 436 -17.80 -3.38 -20.73
N LYS A 437 -17.34 -2.14 -20.88
CA LYS A 437 -16.13 -1.79 -21.65
C LYS A 437 -14.84 -2.38 -21.05
N TRP A 438 -14.81 -2.72 -19.76
CA TRP A 438 -13.69 -3.37 -19.08
C TRP A 438 -13.40 -4.78 -19.62
N LYS A 439 -14.41 -5.48 -20.17
CA LYS A 439 -14.29 -6.83 -20.73
C LYS A 439 -13.31 -6.89 -21.91
N HIS A 440 -13.14 -5.77 -22.62
CA HIS A 440 -12.28 -5.64 -23.80
C HIS A 440 -10.88 -5.08 -23.48
N LYS A 441 -10.52 -4.94 -22.18
CA LYS A 441 -9.22 -4.40 -21.74
C LYS A 441 -8.19 -5.47 -21.36
N ARG A 442 -8.42 -6.73 -21.77
CA ARG A 442 -7.52 -7.83 -21.53
C ARG A 442 -6.10 -7.52 -22.02
N LEU A 443 -5.11 -7.82 -21.21
CA LEU A 443 -3.68 -7.55 -21.46
C LEU A 443 -2.93 -8.80 -21.97
N ALA A 444 -3.47 -10.00 -21.69
CA ALA A 444 -2.88 -11.31 -22.05
C ALA A 444 -3.56 -11.92 -23.26
#